data_fb8657b535a8b723bfd3ceeddb2dfdf9
#
_entry.id   fb8657b535a8b723bfd3ceeddb2dfdf9
#
_cell.length_a   1.000
_cell.length_b   1.000
_cell.length_c   1.000
_cell.angle_alpha   90.00
_cell.angle_beta   90.00
_cell.angle_gamma   90.00
#
_symmetry.space_group_name_H-M   'P 1'
#
loop_
_entity.id
_entity.type
_entity.pdbx_description
1 polymer ?
#
loop_
_entity_poly.entity_id
_entity_poly.type
_entity_poly.pdbx_seq_one_letter_code
_entity_poly.pdbx_strand_id
1 'polypeptide(L)'
;MIPYKQLSLADIFSDCQDKFENDKPVFLSLLENHIDIDEIIPISFRNHFYASTGRTRKYPLNALLWALIIQRIFSIPTDQLLLTFLAYSKPLREFCGFTKVPDASKITRFKQDFIDDLQLVFDNLVDLTEPICHAIDSAKADMTIFDSSGIEAFVTENNPKYANRIIKQLKAYAKANNFDKSYDPYKAAYGSMPTHASANPEIKQLYINGHFCYVFKFGIITNGLGIIRHISFYNKDFMISHPEIVVEKKSDSPDEDKCVHDAKLLIPTLKDFFAKHPLINPKTFLGDAAFDSCRLYKELLTGNTFGENKHFSKAYIPLNSRSGLENPDCKVNENGIPCCPNDDSLPLKHDGTSTRKNGLKRYKFVCPKIKRVKDASTGKYHRHCICDNPCTTSECGRIIYVYPEKDLRAYPGTIRGTEEWDNTYKIRTAVERDINHIKENLCLAGRRTQNEKTLHADLILAGITQLITVVLADKIKHHEYIRSLKPLIA
;
A
#
# COMPACT_ATOMS: atom_id res chain seq x y z
N MET A 1 44.18 11.52 -46.65
CA MET A 1 43.30 10.57 -47.37
C MET A 1 42.81 9.56 -46.36
N ILE A 2 41.52 9.58 -45.98
CA ILE A 2 40.92 8.59 -45.07
C ILE A 2 40.79 7.31 -45.92
N PRO A 3 41.38 6.18 -45.53
CA PRO A 3 41.22 4.95 -46.29
C PRO A 3 39.74 4.53 -46.25
N TYR A 4 39.10 4.59 -47.39
CA TYR A 4 37.74 4.11 -47.57
C TYR A 4 37.79 2.57 -47.60
N LYS A 5 37.43 1.93 -46.50
CA LYS A 5 37.21 0.48 -46.45
C LYS A 5 35.82 0.21 -46.99
N GLN A 6 35.74 -0.33 -48.19
CA GLN A 6 34.47 -0.79 -48.74
C GLN A 6 34.04 -2.02 -47.97
N LEU A 7 33.02 -1.87 -47.10
CA LEU A 7 32.41 -2.97 -46.38
C LEU A 7 31.47 -3.70 -47.33
N SER A 8 31.59 -5.01 -47.40
CA SER A 8 30.59 -5.84 -48.10
C SER A 8 29.30 -5.89 -47.29
N LEU A 9 28.16 -6.16 -47.92
CA LEU A 9 26.90 -6.43 -47.22
C LEU A 9 27.04 -7.56 -46.20
N ALA A 10 27.88 -8.56 -46.49
CA ALA A 10 28.17 -9.67 -45.59
C ALA A 10 28.92 -9.20 -44.32
N ASP A 11 29.91 -8.28 -44.47
CA ASP A 11 30.65 -7.69 -43.32
C ASP A 11 29.71 -6.86 -42.44
N ILE A 12 28.80 -6.10 -43.04
CA ILE A 12 27.78 -5.31 -42.29
C ILE A 12 26.81 -6.23 -41.57
N PHE A 13 26.37 -7.31 -42.22
CA PHE A 13 25.47 -8.31 -41.60
C PHE A 13 26.18 -9.04 -40.48
N SER A 14 27.44 -9.45 -40.66
CA SER A 14 28.25 -10.09 -39.61
C SER A 14 28.47 -9.16 -38.41
N ASP A 15 28.87 -7.90 -38.63
CA ASP A 15 29.04 -6.90 -37.59
C ASP A 15 27.73 -6.57 -36.85
N CYS A 16 26.63 -6.48 -37.56
CA CYS A 16 25.30 -6.32 -36.93
C CYS A 16 24.89 -7.57 -36.15
N GLN A 17 25.13 -8.76 -36.68
CA GLN A 17 24.83 -10.00 -36.02
C GLN A 17 25.68 -10.21 -34.77
N ASP A 18 26.97 -9.92 -34.83
CA ASP A 18 27.90 -9.97 -33.68
C ASP A 18 27.51 -8.96 -32.60
N LYS A 19 27.14 -7.72 -32.96
CA LYS A 19 26.63 -6.73 -32.00
C LYS A 19 25.32 -7.14 -31.38
N PHE A 20 24.37 -7.69 -32.14
CA PHE A 20 23.12 -8.18 -31.61
C PHE A 20 23.27 -9.45 -30.77
N GLU A 21 24.23 -10.32 -31.09
CA GLU A 21 24.41 -11.61 -30.41
C GLU A 21 25.36 -11.55 -29.21
N ASN A 22 26.38 -10.68 -29.23
CA ASN A 22 27.44 -10.66 -28.23
C ASN A 22 27.41 -9.45 -27.28
N ASP A 23 26.64 -8.39 -27.58
CA ASP A 23 26.58 -7.19 -26.77
C ASP A 23 25.53 -7.35 -25.65
N LYS A 24 25.91 -8.06 -24.58
CA LYS A 24 25.04 -8.22 -23.41
C LYS A 24 24.90 -6.87 -22.71
N PRO A 25 23.67 -6.33 -22.55
CA PRO A 25 23.47 -5.07 -21.85
C PRO A 25 24.11 -5.08 -20.46
N VAL A 26 24.84 -4.02 -20.12
CA VAL A 26 25.52 -3.85 -18.83
C VAL A 26 24.58 -4.11 -17.64
N PHE A 27 23.33 -3.70 -17.76
CA PHE A 27 22.30 -3.92 -16.75
C PHE A 27 22.01 -5.42 -16.50
N LEU A 28 21.98 -6.26 -17.54
CA LEU A 28 21.76 -7.70 -17.37
C LEU A 28 22.97 -8.35 -16.68
N SER A 29 24.19 -7.91 -17.02
CA SER A 29 25.41 -8.36 -16.34
C SER A 29 25.42 -7.93 -14.86
N LEU A 30 24.91 -6.72 -14.55
CA LEU A 30 24.76 -6.25 -13.17
C LEU A 30 23.82 -7.16 -12.36
N LEU A 31 22.68 -7.53 -12.94
CA LEU A 31 21.73 -8.45 -12.29
C LEU A 31 22.37 -9.83 -12.05
N GLU A 32 23.04 -10.43 -13.03
CA GLU A 32 23.70 -11.73 -12.88
C GLU A 32 24.79 -11.74 -11.81
N ASN A 33 25.57 -10.68 -11.74
CA ASN A 33 26.70 -10.59 -10.80
C ASN A 33 26.23 -10.41 -9.34
N HIS A 34 25.03 -9.89 -9.12
CA HIS A 34 24.57 -9.50 -7.79
C HIS A 34 23.34 -10.27 -7.30
N ILE A 35 22.52 -10.86 -8.18
CA ILE A 35 21.31 -11.57 -7.80
C ILE A 35 21.39 -13.03 -8.22
N ASP A 36 21.51 -13.91 -7.24
CA ASP A 36 21.32 -15.34 -7.45
C ASP A 36 19.87 -15.71 -7.20
N ILE A 37 19.14 -15.94 -8.29
CA ILE A 37 17.73 -16.33 -8.21
C ILE A 37 17.57 -17.72 -7.57
N ASP A 38 18.59 -18.55 -7.65
CA ASP A 38 18.56 -19.90 -7.09
C ASP A 38 18.61 -19.90 -5.56
N GLU A 39 19.24 -18.90 -4.95
CA GLU A 39 19.20 -18.68 -3.49
C GLU A 39 17.83 -18.16 -3.02
N ILE A 40 17.13 -17.41 -3.88
CA ILE A 40 15.83 -16.80 -3.56
C ILE A 40 14.70 -17.84 -3.61
N ILE A 41 14.80 -18.85 -4.47
CA ILE A 41 13.77 -19.87 -4.67
C ILE A 41 13.83 -20.91 -3.54
N PRO A 42 12.77 -21.06 -2.71
CA PRO A 42 12.71 -22.07 -1.67
C PRO A 42 12.82 -23.50 -2.22
N ILE A 43 13.42 -24.40 -1.45
CA ILE A 43 13.54 -25.83 -1.82
C ILE A 43 12.16 -26.46 -2.00
N SER A 44 11.16 -26.08 -1.20
CA SER A 44 9.78 -26.54 -1.33
C SER A 44 9.20 -26.20 -2.70
N PHE A 45 9.44 -24.98 -3.20
CA PHE A 45 9.00 -24.57 -4.53
C PHE A 45 9.68 -25.40 -5.62
N ARG A 46 10.98 -25.65 -5.51
CA ARG A 46 11.70 -26.53 -6.47
C ARG A 46 11.11 -27.93 -6.48
N ASN A 47 10.85 -28.50 -5.31
CA ASN A 47 10.28 -29.84 -5.18
C ASN A 47 8.87 -29.91 -5.73
N HIS A 48 8.04 -28.88 -5.52
CA HIS A 48 6.70 -28.80 -6.09
C HIS A 48 6.73 -28.63 -7.62
N PHE A 49 7.61 -27.76 -8.12
CA PHE A 49 7.73 -27.52 -9.55
C PHE A 49 8.27 -28.73 -10.32
N TYR A 50 9.29 -29.43 -9.78
CA TYR A 50 9.91 -30.61 -10.38
C TYR A 50 9.41 -31.91 -9.76
N ALA A 51 8.13 -31.97 -9.40
CA ALA A 51 7.53 -33.16 -8.80
C ALA A 51 7.87 -34.42 -9.61
N SER A 52 8.13 -35.53 -8.90
CA SER A 52 8.52 -36.81 -9.47
C SER A 52 7.39 -37.46 -10.29
N THR A 53 6.16 -37.05 -10.10
CA THR A 53 4.96 -37.55 -10.80
C THR A 53 4.53 -36.56 -11.89
N GLY A 54 4.14 -37.08 -13.05
CA GLY A 54 3.67 -36.30 -14.18
C GLY A 54 4.71 -36.07 -15.26
N ARG A 55 4.40 -35.18 -16.21
CA ARG A 55 5.26 -34.92 -17.37
C ARG A 55 6.44 -34.02 -16.94
N THR A 56 7.65 -34.37 -17.36
CA THR A 56 8.87 -33.56 -17.14
C THR A 56 8.67 -32.13 -17.61
N ARG A 57 9.07 -31.17 -16.77
CA ARG A 57 8.99 -29.75 -17.08
C ARG A 57 9.97 -29.40 -18.22
N LYS A 58 9.46 -28.72 -19.23
CA LYS A 58 10.23 -28.34 -20.43
C LYS A 58 11.06 -27.08 -20.21
N TYR A 59 10.61 -26.20 -19.32
CA TYR A 59 11.22 -24.91 -19.06
C TYR A 59 11.69 -24.87 -17.60
N PRO A 60 12.91 -24.38 -17.34
CA PRO A 60 13.42 -24.24 -15.99
C PRO A 60 12.59 -23.26 -15.15
N LEU A 61 12.49 -23.53 -13.85
CA LEU A 61 11.78 -22.67 -12.89
C LEU A 61 12.39 -21.27 -12.83
N ASN A 62 13.73 -21.19 -12.67
CA ASN A 62 14.48 -19.94 -12.65
C ASN A 62 14.28 -19.12 -13.92
N ALA A 63 14.23 -19.77 -15.09
CA ALA A 63 13.98 -19.10 -16.37
C ALA A 63 12.60 -18.42 -16.42
N LEU A 64 11.56 -19.09 -15.91
CA LEU A 64 10.20 -18.54 -15.86
C LEU A 64 10.13 -17.37 -14.88
N LEU A 65 10.78 -17.47 -13.71
CA LEU A 65 10.82 -16.40 -12.71
C LEU A 65 11.59 -15.19 -13.24
N TRP A 66 12.79 -15.38 -13.79
CA TRP A 66 13.57 -14.29 -14.38
C TRP A 66 12.79 -13.56 -15.47
N ALA A 67 12.14 -14.29 -16.38
CA ALA A 67 11.34 -13.68 -17.44
C ALA A 67 10.22 -12.77 -16.87
N LEU A 68 9.55 -13.21 -15.81
CA LEU A 68 8.47 -12.44 -15.17
C LEU A 68 8.99 -11.26 -14.32
N ILE A 69 10.18 -11.36 -13.73
CA ILE A 69 10.85 -10.25 -13.06
C ILE A 69 11.31 -9.21 -14.07
N ILE A 70 11.98 -9.63 -15.13
CA ILE A 70 12.43 -8.77 -16.23
C ILE A 70 11.25 -8.07 -16.90
N GLN A 71 10.13 -8.75 -17.10
CA GLN A 71 8.90 -8.14 -17.60
C GLN A 71 8.55 -6.86 -16.82
N ARG A 72 8.66 -6.92 -15.50
CA ARG A 72 8.29 -5.81 -14.61
C ARG A 72 9.37 -4.73 -14.54
N ILE A 73 10.63 -5.13 -14.46
CA ILE A 73 11.75 -4.17 -14.46
C ILE A 73 11.72 -3.29 -15.73
N PHE A 74 11.48 -3.91 -16.89
CA PHE A 74 11.36 -3.20 -18.16
C PHE A 74 9.96 -2.64 -18.46
N SER A 75 9.02 -2.79 -17.53
CA SER A 75 7.63 -2.33 -17.69
C SER A 75 6.94 -2.87 -18.96
N ILE A 76 7.19 -4.15 -19.31
CA ILE A 76 6.58 -4.80 -20.47
C ILE A 76 5.13 -5.16 -20.13
N PRO A 77 4.13 -4.53 -20.76
CA PRO A 77 2.75 -4.55 -20.24
C PRO A 77 2.03 -5.89 -20.40
N THR A 78 2.45 -6.76 -21.32
CA THR A 78 1.75 -8.03 -21.59
C THR A 78 2.71 -9.21 -21.68
N ASP A 79 2.22 -10.39 -21.30
CA ASP A 79 2.98 -11.64 -21.41
C ASP A 79 3.32 -11.96 -22.88
N GLN A 80 2.41 -11.63 -23.82
CA GLN A 80 2.66 -11.81 -25.24
C GLN A 80 3.83 -10.94 -25.73
N LEU A 81 3.90 -9.69 -25.29
CA LEU A 81 5.01 -8.79 -25.66
C LEU A 81 6.32 -9.24 -25.02
N LEU A 82 6.30 -9.72 -23.76
CA LEU A 82 7.46 -10.35 -23.13
C LEU A 82 8.00 -11.50 -24.00
N LEU A 83 7.13 -12.42 -24.41
CA LEU A 83 7.53 -13.56 -25.24
C LEU A 83 8.08 -13.12 -26.62
N THR A 84 7.55 -12.03 -27.17
CA THR A 84 8.09 -11.42 -28.38
C THR A 84 9.51 -10.90 -28.15
N PHE A 85 9.76 -10.16 -27.07
CA PHE A 85 11.12 -9.70 -26.72
C PHE A 85 12.08 -10.87 -26.51
N LEU A 86 11.66 -11.92 -25.80
CA LEU A 86 12.47 -13.13 -25.61
C LEU A 86 12.76 -13.87 -26.93
N ALA A 87 11.86 -13.79 -27.90
CA ALA A 87 12.05 -14.42 -29.20
C ALA A 87 13.09 -13.66 -30.06
N TYR A 88 13.03 -12.33 -30.01
CA TYR A 88 13.89 -11.48 -30.85
C TYR A 88 15.23 -11.10 -30.22
N SER A 89 15.33 -11.09 -28.87
CA SER A 89 16.57 -10.76 -28.15
C SER A 89 17.25 -12.01 -27.62
N LYS A 90 18.33 -12.44 -28.26
CA LYS A 90 19.15 -13.56 -27.77
C LYS A 90 19.77 -13.26 -26.40
N PRO A 91 20.41 -12.10 -26.15
CA PRO A 91 20.96 -11.80 -24.82
C PRO A 91 19.92 -11.86 -23.70
N LEU A 92 18.70 -11.35 -23.92
CA LEU A 92 17.63 -11.38 -22.95
C LEU A 92 17.14 -12.81 -22.68
N ARG A 93 17.02 -13.61 -23.75
CA ARG A 93 16.61 -15.01 -23.64
C ARG A 93 17.63 -15.86 -22.89
N GLU A 94 18.91 -15.67 -23.18
CA GLU A 94 20.03 -16.35 -22.50
C GLU A 94 20.16 -15.94 -21.04
N PHE A 95 20.03 -14.64 -20.74
CA PHE A 95 19.98 -14.15 -19.37
C PHE A 95 18.88 -14.87 -18.55
N CYS A 96 17.68 -15.00 -19.11
CA CYS A 96 16.60 -15.74 -18.44
C CYS A 96 16.88 -17.26 -18.35
N GLY A 97 17.80 -17.82 -19.13
CA GLY A 97 18.10 -19.25 -19.17
C GLY A 97 17.18 -20.07 -20.07
N PHE A 98 16.58 -19.45 -21.11
CA PHE A 98 15.76 -20.16 -22.08
C PHE A 98 16.56 -20.61 -23.31
N THR A 99 16.52 -21.89 -23.61
CA THR A 99 16.95 -22.42 -24.91
C THR A 99 15.89 -22.23 -25.98
N LYS A 100 14.61 -22.31 -25.60
CA LYS A 100 13.43 -22.10 -26.44
C LYS A 100 12.39 -21.28 -25.69
N VAL A 101 11.86 -20.23 -26.30
CA VAL A 101 10.82 -19.40 -25.72
C VAL A 101 9.54 -20.19 -25.48
N PRO A 102 8.92 -20.11 -24.29
CA PRO A 102 7.64 -20.75 -24.00
C PRO A 102 6.48 -20.08 -24.76
N ASP A 103 5.36 -20.78 -24.89
CA ASP A 103 4.11 -20.17 -25.33
C ASP A 103 3.39 -19.46 -24.15
N ALA A 104 2.46 -18.56 -24.47
CA ALA A 104 1.74 -17.77 -23.48
C ALA A 104 0.96 -18.62 -22.46
N SER A 105 0.46 -19.80 -22.88
CA SER A 105 -0.28 -20.69 -21.99
C SER A 105 0.59 -21.27 -20.87
N LYS A 106 1.92 -21.38 -21.09
CA LYS A 106 2.85 -21.85 -20.07
C LYS A 106 3.05 -20.79 -18.98
N ILE A 107 3.17 -19.53 -19.38
CA ILE A 107 3.27 -18.41 -18.45
C ILE A 107 1.98 -18.30 -17.61
N THR A 108 0.83 -18.36 -18.26
CA THR A 108 -0.48 -18.31 -17.57
C THR A 108 -0.63 -19.44 -16.56
N ARG A 109 -0.35 -20.70 -16.96
CA ARG A 109 -0.42 -21.85 -16.05
C ARG A 109 0.58 -21.73 -14.90
N PHE A 110 1.79 -21.30 -15.18
CA PHE A 110 2.79 -21.09 -14.14
C PHE A 110 2.27 -20.13 -13.06
N LYS A 111 1.69 -18.99 -13.46
CA LYS A 111 1.09 -18.03 -12.52
C LYS A 111 -0.07 -18.62 -11.72
N GLN A 112 -0.90 -19.46 -12.34
CA GLN A 112 -2.09 -20.03 -11.70
C GLN A 112 -1.79 -21.22 -10.79
N ASP A 113 -0.83 -22.06 -11.20
CA ASP A 113 -0.54 -23.31 -10.50
C ASP A 113 0.40 -23.12 -9.29
N PHE A 114 1.17 -22.01 -9.23
CA PHE A 114 2.23 -21.80 -8.24
C PHE A 114 2.07 -20.50 -7.43
N ILE A 115 0.82 -20.05 -7.18
CA ILE A 115 0.57 -18.82 -6.42
C ILE A 115 1.15 -18.90 -5.01
N ASP A 116 0.92 -20.01 -4.31
CA ASP A 116 1.38 -20.21 -2.93
C ASP A 116 2.91 -20.25 -2.84
N ASP A 117 3.54 -20.85 -3.84
CA ASP A 117 5.00 -20.86 -3.93
C ASP A 117 5.58 -19.46 -4.21
N LEU A 118 4.92 -18.68 -5.07
CA LEU A 118 5.28 -17.29 -5.34
C LEU A 118 5.08 -16.43 -4.09
N GLN A 119 4.01 -16.68 -3.33
CA GLN A 119 3.80 -16.01 -2.04
C GLN A 119 4.92 -16.32 -1.05
N LEU A 120 5.38 -17.58 -0.99
CA LEU A 120 6.49 -17.96 -0.14
C LEU A 120 7.81 -17.28 -0.55
N VAL A 121 8.08 -17.14 -1.85
CA VAL A 121 9.23 -16.36 -2.36
C VAL A 121 9.13 -14.90 -1.90
N PHE A 122 7.94 -14.30 -2.01
CA PHE A 122 7.70 -12.94 -1.56
C PHE A 122 7.93 -12.79 -0.05
N ASP A 123 7.36 -13.67 0.76
CA ASP A 123 7.46 -13.61 2.22
C ASP A 123 8.94 -13.76 2.68
N ASN A 124 9.71 -14.67 2.07
CA ASN A 124 11.15 -14.81 2.34
C ASN A 124 11.96 -13.56 1.96
N LEU A 125 11.62 -12.90 0.85
CA LEU A 125 12.24 -11.65 0.44
C LEU A 125 11.90 -10.48 1.38
N VAL A 126 10.72 -10.48 1.96
CA VAL A 126 10.35 -9.50 3.01
C VAL A 126 11.30 -9.65 4.19
N ASP A 127 11.48 -10.87 4.71
CA ASP A 127 12.37 -11.13 5.84
C ASP A 127 13.84 -10.81 5.49
N LEU A 128 14.29 -11.16 4.29
CA LEU A 128 15.66 -10.87 3.81
C LEU A 128 15.92 -9.35 3.71
N THR A 129 14.95 -8.59 3.28
CA THR A 129 15.12 -7.14 3.06
C THR A 129 14.83 -6.29 4.28
N GLU A 130 14.31 -6.85 5.37
CA GLU A 130 14.04 -6.11 6.61
C GLU A 130 15.31 -5.50 7.22
N PRO A 131 16.40 -6.25 7.45
CA PRO A 131 17.65 -5.67 7.96
C PRO A 131 18.25 -4.62 7.01
N ILE A 132 18.08 -4.77 5.69
CA ILE A 132 18.53 -3.78 4.71
C ILE A 132 17.78 -2.47 4.91
N CYS A 133 16.44 -2.53 5.04
CA CYS A 133 15.62 -1.35 5.29
C CYS A 133 16.01 -0.63 6.60
N HIS A 134 16.29 -1.39 7.65
CA HIS A 134 16.76 -0.83 8.93
C HIS A 134 18.16 -0.20 8.83
N ALA A 135 19.04 -0.75 8.03
CA ALA A 135 20.37 -0.18 7.78
C ALA A 135 20.30 1.15 6.99
N ILE A 136 19.30 1.31 6.12
CA ILE A 136 19.11 2.53 5.33
C ILE A 136 18.49 3.65 6.20
N ASP A 137 17.37 3.38 6.88
CA ASP A 137 16.68 4.34 7.75
C ASP A 137 15.81 3.56 8.76
N SER A 138 16.36 3.34 9.95
CA SER A 138 15.71 2.54 11.00
C SER A 138 14.37 3.15 11.45
N ALA A 139 14.25 4.48 11.47
CA ALA A 139 13.02 5.13 11.88
C ALA A 139 11.89 4.91 10.87
N LYS A 140 12.19 4.94 9.57
CA LYS A 140 11.23 4.63 8.52
C LYS A 140 10.96 3.14 8.38
N ALA A 141 11.97 2.30 8.60
CA ALA A 141 11.77 0.84 8.60
C ALA A 141 10.81 0.40 9.71
N ASP A 142 10.86 1.06 10.88
CA ASP A 142 9.96 0.83 12.04
C ASP A 142 8.52 1.35 11.85
N MET A 143 8.15 1.81 10.67
CA MET A 143 6.80 2.26 10.35
C MET A 143 6.04 1.19 9.59
N THR A 144 4.74 1.08 9.88
CA THR A 144 3.77 0.29 9.13
C THR A 144 2.73 1.22 8.55
N ILE A 145 2.57 1.19 7.24
CA ILE A 145 1.60 2.00 6.51
C ILE A 145 0.71 1.05 5.72
N PHE A 146 -0.59 1.11 5.98
CA PHE A 146 -1.57 0.29 5.27
C PHE A 146 -2.44 1.14 4.38
N ASP A 147 -2.69 0.64 3.17
CA ASP A 147 -3.71 1.14 2.26
C ASP A 147 -4.25 0.02 1.39
N SER A 148 -5.44 0.22 0.83
CA SER A 148 -6.07 -0.72 -0.08
C SER A 148 -6.29 -0.10 -1.46
N SER A 149 -6.36 -0.96 -2.47
CA SER A 149 -6.66 -0.53 -3.83
C SER A 149 -7.35 -1.67 -4.60
N GLY A 150 -7.57 -1.47 -5.89
CA GLY A 150 -8.14 -2.49 -6.76
C GLY A 150 -7.35 -2.63 -8.05
N ILE A 151 -7.34 -3.86 -8.57
CA ILE A 151 -6.86 -4.16 -9.93
C ILE A 151 -8.08 -4.17 -10.84
N GLU A 152 -8.15 -3.25 -11.78
CA GLU A 152 -9.23 -3.21 -12.76
C GLU A 152 -9.22 -4.48 -13.61
N ALA A 153 -10.35 -5.20 -13.58
CA ALA A 153 -10.52 -6.40 -14.36
C ALA A 153 -10.99 -6.07 -15.79
N PHE A 154 -10.67 -6.93 -16.73
CA PHE A 154 -11.09 -6.79 -18.12
C PHE A 154 -12.55 -7.27 -18.28
N VAL A 155 -13.49 -6.42 -17.88
CA VAL A 155 -14.95 -6.65 -17.91
C VAL A 155 -15.68 -5.58 -18.68
N THR A 156 -16.91 -5.89 -19.13
CA THR A 156 -17.72 -4.98 -19.92
C THR A 156 -18.08 -3.71 -19.14
N GLU A 157 -18.27 -3.84 -17.85
CA GLU A 157 -18.65 -2.74 -16.95
C GLU A 157 -17.53 -1.69 -16.81
N ASN A 158 -16.27 -2.08 -16.99
CA ASN A 158 -15.12 -1.15 -17.04
C ASN A 158 -14.96 -0.44 -18.39
N ASN A 159 -15.75 -0.83 -19.41
CA ASN A 159 -15.72 -0.10 -20.66
C ASN A 159 -16.42 1.27 -20.49
N PRO A 160 -15.76 2.41 -20.81
CA PRO A 160 -16.36 3.73 -20.72
C PRO A 160 -17.71 3.86 -21.44
N LYS A 161 -17.94 3.10 -22.52
CA LYS A 161 -19.21 3.07 -23.24
C LYS A 161 -20.36 2.49 -22.41
N TYR A 162 -20.07 1.63 -21.43
CA TYR A 162 -21.10 1.02 -20.58
C TYR A 162 -21.76 2.06 -19.69
N ALA A 163 -20.98 2.77 -18.87
CA ALA A 163 -21.50 3.85 -18.01
C ALA A 163 -22.11 4.98 -18.83
N ASN A 164 -21.46 5.42 -19.92
CA ASN A 164 -21.95 6.49 -20.78
C ASN A 164 -23.30 6.17 -21.40
N ARG A 165 -23.59 4.93 -21.77
CA ARG A 165 -24.89 4.49 -22.25
C ARG A 165 -25.98 4.71 -21.21
N ILE A 166 -25.74 4.29 -19.96
CA ILE A 166 -26.67 4.43 -18.84
C ILE A 166 -26.90 5.93 -18.54
N ILE A 167 -25.84 6.74 -18.46
CA ILE A 167 -25.94 8.19 -18.25
C ILE A 167 -26.78 8.86 -19.34
N LYS A 168 -26.57 8.48 -20.60
CA LYS A 168 -27.35 9.04 -21.74
C LYS A 168 -28.86 8.70 -21.63
N GLN A 169 -29.18 7.48 -21.23
CA GLN A 169 -30.56 7.05 -21.00
C GLN A 169 -31.20 7.83 -19.85
N LEU A 170 -30.50 7.98 -18.73
CA LEU A 170 -30.99 8.74 -17.57
C LEU A 170 -31.16 10.25 -17.88
N LYS A 171 -30.26 10.85 -18.66
CA LYS A 171 -30.44 12.24 -19.14
C LYS A 171 -31.68 12.40 -20.01
N ALA A 172 -31.92 11.46 -20.92
CA ALA A 172 -33.09 11.44 -21.74
C ALA A 172 -34.40 11.29 -20.93
N TYR A 173 -34.36 10.35 -19.94
CA TYR A 173 -35.48 10.13 -19.02
C TYR A 173 -35.77 11.35 -18.15
N ALA A 174 -34.74 11.99 -17.57
CA ALA A 174 -34.90 13.21 -16.78
C ALA A 174 -35.52 14.38 -17.59
N LYS A 175 -35.06 14.53 -18.84
CA LYS A 175 -35.61 15.55 -19.77
C LYS A 175 -37.08 15.26 -20.10
N ALA A 176 -37.46 14.02 -20.39
CA ALA A 176 -38.82 13.62 -20.71
C ALA A 176 -39.78 13.80 -19.52
N ASN A 177 -39.30 13.67 -18.29
CA ASN A 177 -40.10 13.80 -17.07
C ASN A 177 -39.97 15.17 -16.36
N ASN A 178 -39.32 16.16 -17.00
CA ASN A 178 -39.10 17.50 -16.46
C ASN A 178 -38.48 17.51 -15.04
N PHE A 179 -37.48 16.66 -14.78
CA PHE A 179 -36.78 16.67 -13.51
C PHE A 179 -36.08 18.02 -13.30
N ASP A 180 -36.05 18.48 -12.08
CA ASP A 180 -35.42 19.72 -11.72
C ASP A 180 -33.87 19.64 -11.80
N LYS A 181 -33.20 20.79 -11.60
CA LYS A 181 -31.75 20.89 -11.67
C LYS A 181 -30.99 20.14 -10.53
N SER A 182 -31.74 19.68 -9.52
CA SER A 182 -31.15 18.90 -8.40
C SER A 182 -30.84 17.42 -8.78
N TYR A 183 -31.50 16.95 -9.86
CA TYR A 183 -31.28 15.61 -10.36
C TYR A 183 -29.93 15.48 -11.06
N ASP A 184 -29.05 14.66 -10.49
CA ASP A 184 -27.74 14.33 -11.05
C ASP A 184 -27.77 12.95 -11.74
N PRO A 185 -27.81 12.92 -13.10
CA PRO A 185 -27.85 11.67 -13.87
C PRO A 185 -26.59 10.84 -13.74
N TYR A 186 -25.45 11.45 -13.37
CA TYR A 186 -24.20 10.71 -13.12
C TYR A 186 -24.29 9.96 -11.80
N LYS A 187 -24.71 10.62 -10.73
CA LYS A 187 -24.92 9.98 -9.43
C LYS A 187 -25.98 8.88 -9.50
N ALA A 188 -27.08 9.13 -10.24
CA ALA A 188 -28.12 8.13 -10.47
C ALA A 188 -27.61 6.91 -11.26
N ALA A 189 -26.78 7.14 -12.30
CA ALA A 189 -26.20 6.07 -13.10
C ALA A 189 -25.33 5.14 -12.21
N TYR A 190 -24.43 5.73 -11.44
CA TYR A 190 -23.57 4.94 -10.55
C TYR A 190 -24.34 4.23 -9.44
N GLY A 191 -25.40 4.84 -8.91
CA GLY A 191 -26.26 4.20 -7.92
C GLY A 191 -27.07 3.01 -8.46
N SER A 192 -27.37 3.00 -9.77
CA SER A 192 -28.13 1.93 -10.44
C SER A 192 -27.23 0.84 -11.05
N MET A 193 -25.93 1.05 -11.15
CA MET A 193 -25.01 0.03 -11.64
C MET A 193 -24.89 -1.14 -10.66
N PRO A 194 -24.69 -2.38 -11.16
CA PRO A 194 -24.54 -3.56 -10.28
C PRO A 194 -23.32 -3.43 -9.36
N THR A 195 -23.37 -4.09 -8.22
CA THR A 195 -22.25 -4.07 -7.25
C THR A 195 -21.08 -4.93 -7.68
N HIS A 196 -21.28 -5.82 -8.65
CA HIS A 196 -20.27 -6.72 -9.19
C HIS A 196 -20.40 -6.84 -10.71
N ALA A 197 -19.35 -7.35 -11.36
CA ALA A 197 -19.39 -7.60 -12.80
C ALA A 197 -20.21 -8.84 -13.12
N SER A 198 -20.98 -8.79 -14.25
CA SER A 198 -21.82 -9.90 -14.69
C SER A 198 -21.02 -11.17 -15.05
N ALA A 199 -19.79 -11.00 -15.54
CA ALA A 199 -18.92 -12.09 -15.93
C ALA A 199 -18.30 -12.86 -14.76
N ASN A 200 -18.12 -12.18 -13.62
CA ASN A 200 -17.52 -12.76 -12.40
C ASN A 200 -17.95 -11.97 -11.17
N PRO A 201 -18.75 -12.55 -10.24
CA PRO A 201 -19.24 -11.90 -9.03
C PRO A 201 -18.16 -11.46 -8.03
N GLU A 202 -16.95 -12.01 -8.10
CA GLU A 202 -15.85 -11.61 -7.24
C GLU A 202 -15.25 -10.25 -7.64
N ILE A 203 -15.53 -9.79 -8.86
CA ILE A 203 -15.11 -8.48 -9.35
C ILE A 203 -16.14 -7.46 -8.89
N LYS A 204 -15.82 -6.76 -7.80
CA LYS A 204 -16.71 -5.82 -7.13
C LYS A 204 -16.53 -4.38 -7.60
N GLN A 205 -17.60 -3.59 -7.52
CA GLN A 205 -17.56 -2.15 -7.78
C GLN A 205 -16.78 -1.45 -6.65
N LEU A 206 -15.83 -0.60 -7.02
CA LEU A 206 -15.04 0.22 -6.09
C LEU A 206 -14.86 1.62 -6.67
N TYR A 207 -14.79 2.63 -5.79
CA TYR A 207 -14.48 4.00 -6.19
C TYR A 207 -12.99 4.26 -6.04
N ILE A 208 -12.30 4.49 -7.15
CA ILE A 208 -10.86 4.73 -7.20
C ILE A 208 -10.58 5.92 -8.12
N ASN A 209 -9.71 6.83 -7.73
CA ASN A 209 -9.25 7.96 -8.55
C ASN A 209 -10.39 8.80 -9.16
N GLY A 210 -11.47 8.99 -8.42
CA GLY A 210 -12.58 9.84 -8.85
C GLY A 210 -13.61 9.16 -9.74
N HIS A 211 -13.51 7.84 -10.00
CA HIS A 211 -14.51 7.10 -10.79
C HIS A 211 -14.82 5.73 -10.19
N PHE A 212 -15.98 5.18 -10.55
CA PHE A 212 -16.33 3.80 -10.22
C PHE A 212 -15.72 2.85 -11.24
N CYS A 213 -15.09 1.79 -10.75
CA CYS A 213 -14.54 0.70 -11.55
C CYS A 213 -14.83 -0.65 -10.89
N TYR A 214 -14.68 -1.72 -11.65
CA TYR A 214 -14.90 -3.11 -11.24
C TYR A 214 -13.55 -3.80 -11.09
N VAL A 215 -13.25 -4.21 -9.87
CA VAL A 215 -11.89 -4.60 -9.48
C VAL A 215 -11.86 -5.87 -8.65
N PHE A 216 -10.70 -6.50 -8.63
CA PHE A 216 -10.27 -7.31 -7.50
C PHE A 216 -9.57 -6.42 -6.49
N LYS A 217 -10.10 -6.39 -5.26
CA LYS A 217 -9.56 -5.56 -4.19
C LYS A 217 -8.35 -6.23 -3.54
N PHE A 218 -7.33 -5.45 -3.21
CA PHE A 218 -6.15 -5.89 -2.48
C PHE A 218 -5.72 -4.84 -1.45
N GLY A 219 -4.96 -5.27 -0.46
CA GLY A 219 -4.31 -4.40 0.52
C GLY A 219 -2.81 -4.57 0.50
N ILE A 220 -2.10 -3.49 0.78
CA ILE A 220 -0.65 -3.46 0.87
C ILE A 220 -0.24 -2.86 2.21
N ILE A 221 0.74 -3.48 2.84
CA ILE A 221 1.51 -2.89 3.92
C ILE A 221 2.88 -2.52 3.39
N THR A 222 3.29 -1.26 3.60
CA THR A 222 4.65 -0.79 3.35
C THR A 222 5.29 -0.28 4.63
N ASN A 223 6.62 -0.20 4.64
CA ASN A 223 7.32 0.62 5.62
C ASN A 223 7.39 2.10 5.19
N GLY A 224 7.97 2.97 6.01
CA GLY A 224 8.11 4.40 5.70
C GLY A 224 9.07 4.72 4.56
N LEU A 225 9.90 3.75 4.12
CA LEU A 225 10.71 3.86 2.90
C LEU A 225 9.86 3.66 1.63
N GLY A 226 8.60 3.19 1.76
CA GLY A 226 7.74 2.81 0.66
C GLY A 226 8.16 1.48 0.03
N ILE A 227 8.66 0.55 0.85
CA ILE A 227 8.99 -0.81 0.45
C ILE A 227 7.90 -1.73 1.00
N ILE A 228 7.33 -2.54 0.12
CA ILE A 228 6.26 -3.47 0.44
C ILE A 228 6.71 -4.51 1.48
N ARG A 229 5.83 -4.75 2.48
CA ARG A 229 6.07 -5.73 3.55
C ARG A 229 5.02 -6.84 3.57
N HIS A 230 3.83 -6.57 3.05
CA HIS A 230 2.76 -7.55 2.99
C HIS A 230 1.78 -7.25 1.86
N ILE A 231 1.21 -8.30 1.30
CA ILE A 231 0.14 -8.24 0.30
C ILE A 231 -1.00 -9.11 0.81
N SER A 232 -2.22 -8.56 0.82
CA SER A 232 -3.46 -9.31 0.99
C SER A 232 -4.33 -9.16 -0.26
N PHE A 233 -4.77 -10.27 -0.81
CA PHE A 233 -5.71 -10.29 -1.92
C PHE A 233 -7.08 -10.70 -1.39
N TYR A 234 -8.07 -9.80 -1.43
CA TYR A 234 -9.35 -9.96 -0.73
C TYR A 234 -10.36 -10.77 -1.55
N ASN A 235 -10.03 -12.02 -1.77
CA ASN A 235 -10.85 -13.02 -2.44
C ASN A 235 -11.65 -13.88 -1.44
N LYS A 236 -12.32 -14.92 -1.94
CA LYS A 236 -13.07 -15.86 -1.10
C LYS A 236 -12.21 -16.55 -0.05
N ASP A 237 -11.00 -16.96 -0.41
CA ASP A 237 -10.12 -17.69 0.49
C ASP A 237 -9.73 -16.80 1.69
N PHE A 238 -9.42 -15.52 1.43
CA PHE A 238 -9.18 -14.53 2.48
C PHE A 238 -10.42 -14.33 3.38
N MET A 239 -11.62 -14.25 2.79
CA MET A 239 -12.86 -14.10 3.59
C MET A 239 -13.19 -15.34 4.43
N ILE A 240 -12.87 -16.54 3.93
CA ILE A 240 -13.04 -17.80 4.69
C ILE A 240 -12.07 -17.84 5.87
N SER A 241 -10.83 -17.38 5.68
CA SER A 241 -9.81 -17.31 6.74
C SER A 241 -10.13 -16.25 7.81
N HIS A 242 -10.97 -15.27 7.49
CA HIS A 242 -11.34 -14.14 8.35
C HIS A 242 -12.86 -13.99 8.50
N PRO A 243 -13.54 -14.95 9.19
CA PRO A 243 -15.01 -14.94 9.33
C PRO A 243 -15.53 -13.75 10.15
N GLU A 244 -14.66 -13.02 10.87
CA GLU A 244 -15.00 -11.78 11.56
C GLU A 244 -15.32 -10.61 10.62
N ILE A 245 -15.01 -10.72 9.33
CA ILE A 245 -15.31 -9.69 8.34
C ILE A 245 -16.76 -9.81 7.89
N VAL A 246 -17.57 -8.84 8.28
CA VAL A 246 -18.97 -8.76 7.84
C VAL A 246 -19.06 -7.92 6.57
N VAL A 247 -19.53 -8.52 5.48
CA VAL A 247 -19.76 -7.82 4.21
C VAL A 247 -21.10 -7.08 4.27
N GLU A 248 -21.11 -5.81 3.85
CA GLU A 248 -22.34 -5.03 3.75
C GLU A 248 -23.07 -5.38 2.46
N LYS A 249 -24.41 -5.50 2.56
CA LYS A 249 -25.28 -5.68 1.41
C LYS A 249 -25.86 -4.35 0.93
N LYS A 250 -26.09 -4.23 -0.36
CA LYS A 250 -26.78 -3.08 -0.95
C LYS A 250 -28.29 -3.24 -0.86
N SER A 251 -28.77 -4.47 -0.93
CA SER A 251 -30.18 -4.87 -0.87
C SER A 251 -30.30 -6.22 -0.15
N ASP A 252 -31.53 -6.71 0.03
CA ASP A 252 -31.80 -8.05 0.57
C ASP A 252 -31.40 -9.20 -0.38
N SER A 253 -31.00 -8.88 -1.62
CA SER A 253 -30.50 -9.88 -2.57
C SER A 253 -29.13 -10.40 -2.13
N PRO A 254 -28.92 -11.75 -2.08
CA PRO A 254 -27.64 -12.33 -1.70
C PRO A 254 -26.49 -11.95 -2.64
N ASP A 255 -26.81 -11.60 -3.91
CA ASP A 255 -25.82 -11.28 -4.95
C ASP A 255 -25.40 -9.80 -4.95
N GLU A 256 -25.98 -8.97 -4.08
CA GLU A 256 -25.76 -7.53 -4.01
C GLU A 256 -24.76 -7.09 -2.93
N ASP A 257 -23.73 -7.91 -2.71
CA ASP A 257 -22.67 -7.60 -1.74
C ASP A 257 -21.77 -6.46 -2.23
N LYS A 258 -21.59 -5.46 -1.36
CA LYS A 258 -20.62 -4.38 -1.59
C LYS A 258 -19.18 -4.85 -1.43
N CYS A 259 -18.26 -4.08 -2.01
CA CYS A 259 -16.84 -4.22 -1.69
C CYS A 259 -16.60 -3.93 -0.19
N VAL A 260 -15.80 -4.76 0.48
CA VAL A 260 -15.54 -4.61 1.91
C VAL A 260 -14.82 -3.31 2.21
N HIS A 261 -15.27 -2.60 3.24
CA HIS A 261 -14.68 -1.33 3.66
C HIS A 261 -13.30 -1.52 4.31
N ASP A 262 -12.36 -0.62 4.03
CA ASP A 262 -10.95 -0.72 4.46
C ASP A 262 -10.76 -0.87 5.96
N ALA A 263 -11.57 -0.18 6.75
CA ALA A 263 -11.54 -0.27 8.21
C ALA A 263 -11.84 -1.68 8.76
N LYS A 264 -12.53 -2.52 7.98
CA LYS A 264 -12.79 -3.93 8.33
C LYS A 264 -11.65 -4.85 7.91
N LEU A 265 -10.84 -4.44 6.94
CA LEU A 265 -9.74 -5.23 6.37
C LEU A 265 -8.40 -5.01 7.11
N LEU A 266 -8.23 -3.89 7.79
CA LEU A 266 -6.96 -3.51 8.44
C LEU A 266 -6.48 -4.56 9.44
N ILE A 267 -7.30 -4.91 10.42
CA ILE A 267 -6.88 -5.84 11.50
C ILE A 267 -6.62 -7.25 10.98
N PRO A 268 -7.49 -7.86 10.12
CA PRO A 268 -7.20 -9.14 9.49
C PRO A 268 -5.87 -9.13 8.71
N THR A 269 -5.63 -8.10 7.90
CA THR A 269 -4.38 -7.95 7.13
C THR A 269 -3.14 -7.86 8.05
N LEU A 270 -3.23 -7.10 9.15
CA LEU A 270 -2.13 -7.02 10.13
C LEU A 270 -1.91 -8.34 10.87
N LYS A 271 -2.97 -9.11 11.16
CA LYS A 271 -2.83 -10.45 11.76
C LYS A 271 -2.04 -11.37 10.84
N ASP A 272 -2.38 -11.41 9.55
CA ASP A 272 -1.66 -12.22 8.57
C ASP A 272 -0.20 -11.78 8.44
N PHE A 273 0.05 -10.47 8.38
CA PHE A 273 1.39 -9.91 8.34
C PHE A 273 2.24 -10.36 9.53
N PHE A 274 1.76 -10.18 10.75
CA PHE A 274 2.52 -10.55 11.94
C PHE A 274 2.63 -12.07 12.14
N ALA A 275 1.70 -12.86 11.64
CA ALA A 275 1.78 -14.32 11.65
C ALA A 275 2.87 -14.84 10.70
N LYS A 276 2.97 -14.24 9.49
CA LYS A 276 3.97 -14.61 8.50
C LYS A 276 5.39 -14.11 8.86
N HIS A 277 5.48 -12.95 9.50
CA HIS A 277 6.74 -12.27 9.84
C HIS A 277 6.89 -12.07 11.35
N PRO A 278 7.10 -13.15 12.13
CA PRO A 278 7.11 -13.09 13.59
C PRO A 278 8.24 -12.23 14.18
N LEU A 279 9.32 -12.03 13.44
CA LEU A 279 10.47 -11.22 13.87
C LEU A 279 10.29 -9.72 13.61
N ILE A 280 9.40 -9.35 12.71
CA ILE A 280 9.09 -7.94 12.41
C ILE A 280 8.16 -7.39 13.50
N ASN A 281 8.55 -6.29 14.14
CA ASN A 281 7.80 -5.70 15.25
C ASN A 281 7.85 -4.16 15.21
N PRO A 282 7.25 -3.52 14.20
CA PRO A 282 7.23 -2.07 14.04
C PRO A 282 6.44 -1.40 15.16
N LYS A 283 6.82 -0.18 15.53
CA LYS A 283 6.23 0.56 16.66
C LYS A 283 5.34 1.72 16.24
N THR A 284 5.37 2.08 14.97
CA THR A 284 4.62 3.22 14.44
C THR A 284 3.66 2.79 13.34
N PHE A 285 2.38 3.10 13.51
CA PHE A 285 1.35 2.88 12.50
C PHE A 285 0.93 4.20 11.85
N LEU A 286 0.77 4.23 10.52
CA LEU A 286 0.22 5.36 9.78
C LEU A 286 -0.97 4.88 8.95
N GLY A 287 -2.08 5.61 9.03
CA GLY A 287 -3.30 5.25 8.31
C GLY A 287 -4.15 6.45 7.92
N ASP A 288 -5.15 6.22 7.08
CA ASP A 288 -6.14 7.20 6.66
C ASP A 288 -7.13 7.52 7.80
N ALA A 289 -7.84 8.65 7.70
CA ALA A 289 -8.94 9.04 8.59
C ALA A 289 -10.10 8.00 8.62
N ALA A 290 -10.21 7.12 7.64
CA ALA A 290 -11.14 6.01 7.66
C ALA A 290 -10.89 5.01 8.79
N PHE A 291 -9.67 4.97 9.34
CA PHE A 291 -9.28 4.11 10.46
C PHE A 291 -9.46 4.76 11.82
N ASP A 292 -9.93 6.02 11.90
CA ASP A 292 -10.13 6.76 13.15
C ASP A 292 -11.35 6.22 13.92
N SER A 293 -11.15 5.16 14.70
CA SER A 293 -12.16 4.61 15.61
C SER A 293 -11.54 4.05 16.88
N CYS A 294 -12.24 4.20 18.02
CA CYS A 294 -11.79 3.69 19.32
C CYS A 294 -11.47 2.19 19.29
N ARG A 295 -12.24 1.42 18.53
CA ARG A 295 -12.01 -0.02 18.35
C ARG A 295 -10.66 -0.29 17.71
N LEU A 296 -10.36 0.36 16.57
CA LEU A 296 -9.10 0.14 15.85
C LEU A 296 -7.90 0.60 16.68
N TYR A 297 -7.97 1.75 17.35
CA TYR A 297 -6.89 2.18 18.25
C TYR A 297 -6.64 1.18 19.39
N LYS A 298 -7.71 0.61 19.96
CA LYS A 298 -7.56 -0.42 20.99
C LYS A 298 -6.84 -1.65 20.48
N GLU A 299 -7.20 -2.13 19.30
CA GLU A 299 -6.55 -3.27 18.65
C GLU A 299 -5.08 -2.97 18.30
N LEU A 300 -4.81 -1.76 17.76
CA LEU A 300 -3.46 -1.36 17.33
C LEU A 300 -2.51 -1.10 18.50
N LEU A 301 -2.98 -0.42 19.58
CA LEU A 301 -2.11 0.18 20.59
C LEU A 301 -2.06 -0.59 21.91
N THR A 302 -3.09 -1.36 22.25
CA THR A 302 -3.21 -1.93 23.61
C THR A 302 -3.58 -3.41 23.64
N GLY A 303 -4.01 -3.98 22.51
CA GLY A 303 -4.44 -5.36 22.44
C GLY A 303 -3.27 -6.35 22.25
N ASN A 304 -3.52 -7.62 22.58
CA ASN A 304 -2.67 -8.73 22.18
C ASN A 304 -3.13 -9.33 20.84
N THR A 305 -3.72 -8.50 20.01
CA THR A 305 -4.37 -8.87 18.73
C THR A 305 -3.41 -9.54 17.75
N PHE A 306 -2.16 -9.13 17.77
CA PHE A 306 -1.11 -9.60 16.85
C PHE A 306 -0.11 -10.57 17.50
N GLY A 307 -0.35 -10.97 18.75
CA GLY A 307 0.53 -11.81 19.55
C GLY A 307 1.03 -11.13 20.82
N GLU A 308 1.69 -11.88 21.66
CA GLU A 308 2.24 -11.38 22.93
C GLU A 308 3.29 -10.30 22.68
N ASN A 309 3.13 -9.14 23.29
CA ASN A 309 4.00 -7.94 23.15
C ASN A 309 4.09 -7.36 21.71
N LYS A 310 3.16 -7.72 20.82
CA LYS A 310 3.06 -7.15 19.47
C LYS A 310 1.94 -6.11 19.41
N HIS A 311 2.31 -4.85 19.50
CA HIS A 311 1.41 -3.70 19.34
C HIS A 311 2.23 -2.48 18.93
N PHE A 312 1.56 -1.53 18.32
CA PHE A 312 2.16 -0.25 17.98
C PHE A 312 2.21 0.67 19.20
N SER A 313 3.22 1.50 19.31
CA SER A 313 3.36 2.51 20.37
C SER A 313 2.64 3.80 20.01
N LYS A 314 2.55 4.12 18.71
CA LYS A 314 1.95 5.33 18.16
C LYS A 314 1.13 5.01 16.91
N ALA A 315 -0.01 5.69 16.74
CA ALA A 315 -0.79 5.65 15.52
C ALA A 315 -1.01 7.07 14.97
N TYR A 316 -0.52 7.31 13.78
CA TYR A 316 -0.69 8.58 13.06
C TYR A 316 -1.89 8.44 12.12
N ILE A 317 -3.06 8.74 12.63
CA ILE A 317 -4.35 8.69 11.91
C ILE A 317 -5.02 10.05 12.12
N PRO A 318 -5.41 10.78 11.07
CA PRO A 318 -6.17 12.01 11.19
C PRO A 318 -7.52 11.77 11.84
N LEU A 319 -8.02 12.77 12.55
CA LEU A 319 -9.36 12.71 13.12
C LEU A 319 -10.40 12.68 11.98
N ASN A 320 -11.35 11.79 12.08
CA ASN A 320 -12.44 11.73 11.10
C ASN A 320 -13.46 12.85 11.37
N SER A 321 -13.56 13.78 10.44
CA SER A 321 -14.47 14.93 10.55
C SER A 321 -15.96 14.56 10.67
N ARG A 322 -16.34 13.36 10.19
CA ARG A 322 -17.74 12.88 10.25
C ARG A 322 -18.15 12.35 11.62
N SER A 323 -17.19 11.84 12.39
CA SER A 323 -17.45 11.22 13.69
C SER A 323 -16.93 12.03 14.86
N GLY A 324 -16.60 13.30 14.71
CA GLY A 324 -16.20 14.25 15.74
C GLY A 324 -15.51 13.68 17.00
N LEU A 325 -14.82 14.45 17.73
CA LEU A 325 -14.35 14.10 19.07
C LEU A 325 -15.04 15.05 20.04
N GLU A 326 -15.76 14.51 21.04
CA GLU A 326 -16.41 15.32 22.06
C GLU A 326 -15.57 15.38 23.33
N ASN A 327 -15.50 16.56 23.93
CA ASN A 327 -14.93 16.75 25.23
C ASN A 327 -15.97 17.50 26.08
N PRO A 328 -16.34 17.00 27.27
CA PRO A 328 -17.37 17.62 28.11
C PRO A 328 -16.98 19.01 28.62
N ASP A 329 -15.69 19.32 28.68
CA ASP A 329 -15.18 20.57 29.27
C ASP A 329 -14.94 21.68 28.23
N CYS A 330 -14.91 21.35 26.94
CA CYS A 330 -14.63 22.31 25.87
C CYS A 330 -14.85 21.71 24.47
N LYS A 331 -14.93 22.57 23.46
CA LYS A 331 -14.85 22.12 22.05
C LYS A 331 -13.44 21.65 21.71
N VAL A 332 -13.33 20.78 20.75
CA VAL A 332 -12.06 20.31 20.17
C VAL A 332 -11.98 20.74 18.71
N ASN A 333 -10.77 21.06 18.25
CA ASN A 333 -10.55 21.41 16.86
C ASN A 333 -10.49 20.15 15.96
N GLU A 334 -10.26 20.33 14.66
CA GLU A 334 -10.13 19.27 13.66
C GLU A 334 -8.99 18.28 13.97
N ASN A 335 -8.02 18.67 14.78
CA ASN A 335 -6.92 17.82 15.24
C ASN A 335 -7.21 17.11 16.59
N GLY A 336 -8.41 17.28 17.14
CA GLY A 336 -8.77 16.73 18.44
C GLY A 336 -8.13 17.44 19.63
N ILE A 337 -7.59 18.66 19.42
CA ILE A 337 -6.97 19.45 20.47
C ILE A 337 -8.06 20.28 21.17
N PRO A 338 -8.13 20.26 22.52
CA PRO A 338 -9.05 21.10 23.27
C PRO A 338 -8.87 22.58 22.95
N CYS A 339 -9.96 23.31 22.75
CA CYS A 339 -9.96 24.74 22.50
C CYS A 339 -10.37 25.54 23.74
N CYS A 340 -10.13 26.83 23.71
CA CYS A 340 -10.57 27.75 24.78
C CYS A 340 -12.12 27.78 24.81
N PRO A 341 -12.79 27.63 25.98
CA PRO A 341 -14.24 27.70 26.06
C PRO A 341 -14.86 29.03 25.60
N ASN A 342 -14.12 30.14 25.69
CA ASN A 342 -14.56 31.47 25.26
C ASN A 342 -14.12 31.82 23.82
N ASP A 343 -13.27 30.97 23.18
CA ASP A 343 -12.75 31.23 21.84
C ASP A 343 -12.39 29.90 21.17
N ASP A 344 -13.33 29.35 20.43
CA ASP A 344 -13.20 28.06 19.76
C ASP A 344 -12.05 28.03 18.72
N SER A 345 -11.60 29.18 18.24
CA SER A 345 -10.48 29.29 17.30
C SER A 345 -9.10 29.21 17.98
N LEU A 346 -9.07 29.21 19.32
CA LEU A 346 -7.84 29.21 20.10
C LEU A 346 -7.55 27.83 20.69
N PRO A 347 -6.74 26.96 20.04
CA PRO A 347 -6.37 25.67 20.57
C PRO A 347 -5.45 25.81 21.78
N LEU A 348 -5.64 24.96 22.78
CA LEU A 348 -4.78 24.87 23.96
C LEU A 348 -3.44 24.24 23.62
N LYS A 349 -2.38 24.65 24.29
CA LYS A 349 -1.03 24.15 24.08
C LYS A 349 -0.78 22.93 24.96
N HIS A 350 -0.23 21.83 24.40
CA HIS A 350 0.24 20.71 25.20
C HIS A 350 1.39 21.12 26.12
N ASP A 351 1.27 20.80 27.41
CA ASP A 351 2.21 21.17 28.47
C ASP A 351 2.66 19.95 29.30
N GLY A 352 2.85 18.83 28.60
CA GLY A 352 3.43 17.62 29.17
C GLY A 352 2.42 16.54 29.56
N THR A 353 2.98 15.43 29.97
CA THR A 353 2.27 14.21 30.36
C THR A 353 2.57 13.92 31.84
N SER A 354 1.58 13.45 32.57
CA SER A 354 1.77 13.01 33.95
C SER A 354 0.94 11.76 34.24
N THR A 355 1.39 10.96 35.23
CA THR A 355 0.66 9.81 35.72
C THR A 355 0.07 10.14 37.07
N ARG A 356 -1.21 9.86 37.29
CA ARG A 356 -1.85 10.00 38.60
C ARG A 356 -1.38 8.90 39.56
N LYS A 357 -1.63 9.10 40.86
CA LYS A 357 -1.31 8.10 41.90
C LYS A 357 -1.97 6.74 41.67
N ASN A 358 -3.12 6.71 40.97
CA ASN A 358 -3.83 5.50 40.57
C ASN A 358 -3.32 4.87 39.25
N GLY A 359 -2.17 5.30 38.73
CA GLY A 359 -1.59 4.78 37.50
C GLY A 359 -2.14 5.37 36.19
N LEU A 360 -3.22 6.17 36.25
CA LEU A 360 -3.82 6.73 35.03
C LEU A 360 -2.93 7.81 34.40
N LYS A 361 -2.61 7.64 33.15
CA LYS A 361 -1.88 8.59 32.32
C LYS A 361 -2.79 9.75 31.90
N ARG A 362 -2.29 10.96 31.94
CA ARG A 362 -3.02 12.16 31.50
C ARG A 362 -2.12 13.13 30.76
N TYR A 363 -2.69 13.74 29.76
CA TYR A 363 -2.08 14.79 28.94
C TYR A 363 -2.63 16.12 29.36
N LYS A 364 -1.73 17.08 29.61
CA LYS A 364 -2.06 18.39 30.09
C LYS A 364 -2.04 19.38 28.94
N PHE A 365 -3.16 20.07 28.75
CA PHE A 365 -3.28 21.17 27.81
C PHE A 365 -3.51 22.47 28.58
N VAL A 366 -2.81 23.52 28.21
CA VAL A 366 -2.87 24.83 28.89
C VAL A 366 -3.21 25.95 27.92
N CYS A 367 -3.88 26.99 28.42
CA CYS A 367 -4.18 28.17 27.62
C CYS A 367 -2.87 28.78 27.05
N PRO A 368 -2.78 29.06 25.74
CA PRO A 368 -1.58 29.69 25.16
C PRO A 368 -1.33 31.13 25.66
N LYS A 369 -2.37 31.82 26.18
CA LYS A 369 -2.28 33.14 26.77
C LYS A 369 -1.81 33.10 28.23
N ILE A 370 -0.87 32.20 28.57
CA ILE A 370 -0.22 32.09 29.87
C ILE A 370 1.24 32.49 29.75
N LYS A 371 1.71 33.40 30.58
CA LYS A 371 3.14 33.75 30.72
C LYS A 371 3.72 33.17 32.01
N ARG A 372 4.99 32.76 31.96
CA ARG A 372 5.78 32.44 33.15
C ARG A 372 6.45 33.72 33.60
N VAL A 373 6.10 34.18 34.79
CA VAL A 373 6.67 35.36 35.41
C VAL A 373 7.53 34.92 36.59
N LYS A 374 8.75 35.40 36.66
CA LYS A 374 9.64 35.12 37.78
C LYS A 374 9.29 36.10 38.91
N ASP A 375 8.93 35.56 40.07
CA ASP A 375 8.72 36.34 41.26
C ASP A 375 10.07 36.92 41.77
N ALA A 376 10.16 38.21 41.87
CA ALA A 376 11.39 38.91 42.25
C ALA A 376 11.80 38.64 43.72
N SER A 377 10.85 38.29 44.58
CA SER A 377 11.10 38.06 46.03
C SER A 377 11.51 36.59 46.29
N THR A 378 10.90 35.62 45.61
CA THR A 378 11.11 34.21 45.87
C THR A 378 12.01 33.53 44.85
N GLY A 379 12.29 34.19 43.71
CA GLY A 379 13.03 33.63 42.58
C GLY A 379 12.28 32.50 41.82
N LYS A 380 11.05 32.16 42.23
CA LYS A 380 10.24 31.09 41.63
C LYS A 380 9.44 31.62 40.44
N TYR A 381 9.22 30.73 39.46
CA TYR A 381 8.36 31.04 38.31
C TYR A 381 6.91 30.72 38.63
N HIS A 382 6.04 31.73 38.48
CA HIS A 382 4.58 31.57 38.53
C HIS A 382 3.99 31.71 37.15
N ARG A 383 2.87 31.02 36.89
CA ARG A 383 2.09 31.17 35.67
C ARG A 383 1.06 32.27 35.90
N HIS A 384 0.97 33.20 34.97
CA HIS A 384 -0.01 34.26 34.99
C HIS A 384 -0.79 34.32 33.67
N CYS A 385 -2.12 34.38 33.78
CA CYS A 385 -3.01 34.50 32.62
C CYS A 385 -3.01 35.97 32.16
N ILE A 386 -2.70 36.18 30.87
CA ILE A 386 -2.70 37.51 30.23
C ILE A 386 -3.87 37.66 29.25
N CYS A 387 -4.95 36.89 29.46
CA CYS A 387 -6.11 36.92 28.59
C CYS A 387 -7.06 38.05 28.97
N ASP A 388 -7.49 38.84 27.97
CA ASP A 388 -8.45 39.94 28.20
C ASP A 388 -9.86 39.44 28.48
N ASN A 389 -10.21 38.20 28.00
CA ASN A 389 -11.48 37.54 28.26
C ASN A 389 -11.24 36.15 28.88
N PRO A 390 -10.87 36.07 30.16
CA PRO A 390 -10.51 34.81 30.80
C PRO A 390 -11.72 33.88 30.94
N CYS A 391 -11.53 32.62 30.51
CA CYS A 391 -12.53 31.54 30.63
C CYS A 391 -12.46 30.79 31.97
N THR A 392 -11.70 31.27 32.93
CA THR A 392 -11.49 30.70 34.26
C THR A 392 -11.11 31.78 35.26
N THR A 393 -11.47 31.59 36.52
CA THR A 393 -11.04 32.44 37.66
C THR A 393 -9.63 32.11 38.14
N SER A 394 -9.00 31.06 37.60
CA SER A 394 -7.63 30.69 38.01
C SER A 394 -6.60 31.65 37.45
N GLU A 395 -5.76 32.21 38.30
CA GLU A 395 -4.61 33.03 37.91
C GLU A 395 -3.65 32.31 36.98
N CYS A 396 -3.58 30.95 37.08
CA CYS A 396 -2.75 30.12 36.23
C CYS A 396 -3.37 29.86 34.83
N GLY A 397 -4.56 30.44 34.54
CA GLY A 397 -5.30 30.19 33.31
C GLY A 397 -5.96 28.80 33.20
N ARG A 398 -6.63 28.53 32.09
CA ARG A 398 -7.35 27.27 31.87
C ARG A 398 -6.38 26.12 31.62
N ILE A 399 -6.64 25.01 32.34
CA ILE A 399 -5.94 23.75 32.19
C ILE A 399 -6.98 22.66 31.91
N ILE A 400 -6.78 21.85 30.85
CA ILE A 400 -7.62 20.70 30.51
C ILE A 400 -6.75 19.45 30.51
N TYR A 401 -7.27 18.37 31.09
CA TYR A 401 -6.61 17.08 31.09
C TYR A 401 -7.37 16.11 30.17
N VAL A 402 -6.64 15.50 29.25
CA VAL A 402 -7.15 14.42 28.38
C VAL A 402 -6.59 13.08 28.90
N TYR A 403 -7.44 12.08 28.96
CA TYR A 403 -7.12 10.75 29.47
C TYR A 403 -7.23 9.74 28.33
N PRO A 404 -6.13 9.19 27.79
CA PRO A 404 -6.15 8.20 26.70
C PRO A 404 -6.99 6.95 27.03
N GLU A 405 -6.98 6.51 28.28
CA GLU A 405 -7.73 5.35 28.72
C GLU A 405 -9.24 5.52 28.59
N LYS A 406 -9.73 6.76 28.55
CA LYS A 406 -11.15 7.08 28.34
C LYS A 406 -11.52 7.13 26.86
N ASP A 407 -10.64 7.68 26.04
CA ASP A 407 -10.81 7.76 24.59
C ASP A 407 -9.44 7.79 23.90
N LEU A 408 -9.06 6.66 23.30
CA LEU A 408 -7.80 6.53 22.55
C LEU A 408 -7.76 7.41 21.30
N ARG A 409 -8.92 7.83 20.76
CA ARG A 409 -8.98 8.78 19.63
C ARG A 409 -8.44 10.14 20.00
N ALA A 410 -8.64 10.56 21.24
CA ALA A 410 -8.13 11.84 21.72
C ALA A 410 -6.59 11.87 21.76
N TYR A 411 -5.98 10.71 22.04
CA TYR A 411 -4.51 10.60 22.08
C TYR A 411 -4.03 9.20 21.68
N PRO A 412 -3.78 8.93 20.42
CA PRO A 412 -3.33 7.62 19.93
C PRO A 412 -1.80 7.42 20.03
N GLY A 413 -1.20 7.75 21.18
CA GLY A 413 0.25 7.71 21.41
C GLY A 413 1.02 8.92 20.88
N THR A 414 0.34 9.87 20.22
CA THR A 414 0.92 11.08 19.63
C THR A 414 -0.10 12.24 19.67
N ILE A 415 0.36 13.46 19.54
CA ILE A 415 -0.49 14.68 19.56
C ILE A 415 -0.61 15.20 18.12
N ARG A 416 -1.82 15.18 17.57
CA ARG A 416 -2.11 15.76 16.24
C ARG A 416 -1.88 17.27 16.24
N GLY A 417 -1.61 17.85 15.06
CA GLY A 417 -1.40 19.29 14.91
C GLY A 417 -0.08 19.81 15.47
N THR A 418 0.87 18.93 15.77
CA THR A 418 2.26 19.29 16.06
C THR A 418 3.10 19.14 14.79
N GLU A 419 4.20 19.88 14.69
CA GLU A 419 5.14 19.78 13.58
C GLU A 419 5.71 18.35 13.44
N GLU A 420 6.00 17.67 14.55
CA GLU A 420 6.43 16.26 14.56
C GLU A 420 5.36 15.37 13.94
N TRP A 421 4.09 15.57 14.31
CA TRP A 421 2.98 14.79 13.78
C TRP A 421 2.83 14.99 12.28
N ASP A 422 2.82 16.25 11.83
CA ASP A 422 2.64 16.60 10.42
C ASP A 422 3.77 16.07 9.56
N ASN A 423 5.02 16.16 10.01
CA ASN A 423 6.18 15.64 9.29
C ASN A 423 6.17 14.13 9.21
N THR A 424 5.77 13.43 10.28
CA THR A 424 5.64 11.96 10.28
C THR A 424 4.47 11.52 9.41
N TYR A 425 3.32 12.17 9.50
CA TYR A 425 2.13 11.80 8.74
C TYR A 425 2.31 11.96 7.23
N LYS A 426 3.10 12.92 6.76
CA LYS A 426 3.46 13.07 5.34
C LYS A 426 4.08 11.80 4.75
N ILE A 427 4.73 10.96 5.58
CA ILE A 427 5.33 9.70 5.14
C ILE A 427 4.25 8.69 4.70
N ARG A 428 2.98 8.83 5.14
CA ARG A 428 1.86 7.98 4.72
C ARG A 428 1.73 7.90 3.20
N THR A 429 2.04 8.96 2.48
CA THR A 429 2.00 8.96 1.01
C THR A 429 2.97 7.94 0.37
N ALA A 430 3.84 7.31 1.16
CA ALA A 430 4.75 6.28 0.65
C ALA A 430 3.99 5.06 0.12
N VAL A 431 2.92 4.62 0.82
CA VAL A 431 2.08 3.48 0.36
C VAL A 431 1.31 3.82 -0.92
N GLU A 432 0.78 5.05 -1.04
CA GLU A 432 0.07 5.50 -2.26
C GLU A 432 1.02 5.52 -3.47
N ARG A 433 2.24 6.02 -3.27
CA ARG A 433 3.28 6.01 -4.30
C ARG A 433 3.70 4.58 -4.67
N ASP A 434 3.74 3.67 -3.70
CA ASP A 434 4.05 2.27 -3.95
C ASP A 434 2.94 1.57 -4.73
N ILE A 435 1.68 1.74 -4.33
CA ILE A 435 0.53 1.23 -5.08
C ILE A 435 0.55 1.73 -6.54
N ASN A 436 0.83 3.02 -6.74
CA ASN A 436 0.94 3.59 -8.09
C ASN A 436 2.14 2.99 -8.85
N HIS A 437 3.28 2.82 -8.19
CA HIS A 437 4.46 2.20 -8.79
C HIS A 437 4.19 0.77 -9.24
N ILE A 438 3.54 -0.04 -8.39
CA ILE A 438 3.15 -1.41 -8.72
C ILE A 438 2.20 -1.46 -9.91
N LYS A 439 1.20 -0.56 -9.94
CA LYS A 439 0.22 -0.51 -11.03
C LYS A 439 0.85 -0.08 -12.36
N GLU A 440 1.52 1.04 -12.38
CA GLU A 440 1.98 1.68 -13.61
C GLU A 440 3.34 1.16 -14.07
N ASN A 441 4.30 1.00 -13.14
CA ASN A 441 5.67 0.66 -13.49
C ASN A 441 5.94 -0.86 -13.46
N LEU A 442 5.28 -1.61 -12.58
CA LEU A 442 5.47 -3.06 -12.45
C LEU A 442 4.37 -3.87 -13.13
N CYS A 443 3.69 -3.28 -14.11
CA CYS A 443 2.78 -3.91 -15.06
C CYS A 443 1.52 -4.54 -14.44
N LEU A 444 1.01 -4.05 -13.33
CA LEU A 444 -0.24 -4.55 -12.76
C LEU A 444 -1.47 -3.94 -13.43
N ALA A 445 -1.42 -2.67 -13.86
CA ALA A 445 -2.50 -2.01 -14.59
C ALA A 445 -2.62 -2.51 -16.03
N GLY A 446 -3.81 -2.39 -16.61
CA GLY A 446 -4.06 -2.68 -18.02
C GLY A 446 -4.04 -4.16 -18.40
N ARG A 447 -4.06 -5.07 -17.43
CA ARG A 447 -4.14 -6.52 -17.70
C ARG A 447 -5.45 -6.89 -18.38
N ARG A 448 -5.37 -7.66 -19.47
CA ARG A 448 -6.55 -8.10 -20.25
C ARG A 448 -7.02 -9.48 -19.80
N THR A 449 -7.31 -9.62 -18.50
CA THR A 449 -7.79 -10.89 -17.93
C THR A 449 -8.85 -10.65 -16.86
N GLN A 450 -9.74 -11.61 -16.67
CA GLN A 450 -10.70 -11.69 -15.58
C GLN A 450 -10.30 -12.77 -14.57
N ASN A 451 -9.20 -13.48 -14.83
CA ASN A 451 -8.79 -14.58 -14.00
C ASN A 451 -8.12 -14.08 -12.72
N GLU A 452 -8.76 -14.34 -11.59
CA GLU A 452 -8.33 -13.96 -10.24
C GLU A 452 -6.90 -14.43 -9.94
N LYS A 453 -6.63 -15.73 -10.15
CA LYS A 453 -5.31 -16.31 -9.85
C LYS A 453 -4.19 -15.67 -10.65
N THR A 454 -4.45 -15.31 -11.91
CA THR A 454 -3.47 -14.62 -12.75
C THR A 454 -3.16 -13.23 -12.23
N LEU A 455 -4.19 -12.46 -11.84
CA LEU A 455 -4.02 -11.11 -11.31
C LEU A 455 -3.38 -11.11 -9.92
N HIS A 456 -3.74 -12.09 -9.09
CA HIS A 456 -3.10 -12.28 -7.78
C HIS A 456 -1.61 -12.61 -7.93
N ALA A 457 -1.26 -13.55 -8.81
CA ALA A 457 0.14 -13.86 -9.10
C ALA A 457 0.90 -12.65 -9.68
N ASP A 458 0.27 -11.85 -10.55
CA ASP A 458 0.89 -10.63 -11.08
C ASP A 458 1.17 -9.60 -9.99
N LEU A 459 0.29 -9.48 -8.99
CA LEU A 459 0.50 -8.62 -7.82
C LEU A 459 1.68 -9.10 -6.96
N ILE A 460 1.74 -10.40 -6.64
CA ILE A 460 2.84 -11.00 -5.88
C ILE A 460 4.18 -10.81 -6.62
N LEU A 461 4.20 -11.08 -7.93
CA LEU A 461 5.40 -10.90 -8.75
C LEU A 461 5.87 -9.45 -8.83
N ALA A 462 4.95 -8.46 -8.77
CA ALA A 462 5.33 -7.07 -8.66
C ALA A 462 6.03 -6.77 -7.31
N GLY A 463 5.49 -7.32 -6.21
CA GLY A 463 6.15 -7.26 -4.90
C GLY A 463 7.53 -7.93 -4.88
N ILE A 464 7.65 -9.13 -5.43
CA ILE A 464 8.95 -9.84 -5.59
C ILE A 464 9.95 -8.95 -6.35
N THR A 465 9.52 -8.35 -7.45
CA THR A 465 10.40 -7.48 -8.27
C THR A 465 10.87 -6.26 -7.48
N GLN A 466 10.00 -5.63 -6.70
CA GLN A 466 10.39 -4.52 -5.85
C GLN A 466 11.40 -4.96 -4.79
N LEU A 467 11.20 -6.10 -4.14
CA LEU A 467 12.11 -6.60 -3.10
C LEU A 467 13.48 -7.00 -3.68
N ILE A 468 13.52 -7.59 -4.87
CA ILE A 468 14.78 -7.82 -5.61
C ILE A 468 15.47 -6.49 -5.94
N THR A 469 14.71 -5.43 -6.26
CA THR A 469 15.26 -4.09 -6.47
C THR A 469 15.98 -3.59 -5.20
N VAL A 470 15.40 -3.80 -4.02
CA VAL A 470 16.02 -3.45 -2.73
C VAL A 470 17.33 -4.22 -2.52
N VAL A 471 17.32 -5.54 -2.75
CA VAL A 471 18.52 -6.39 -2.62
C VAL A 471 19.63 -5.93 -3.56
N LEU A 472 19.30 -5.66 -4.83
CA LEU A 472 20.29 -5.18 -5.80
C LEU A 472 20.86 -3.82 -5.38
N ALA A 473 20.00 -2.86 -5.04
CA ALA A 473 20.42 -1.53 -4.63
C ALA A 473 21.37 -1.54 -3.42
N ASP A 474 21.11 -2.45 -2.46
CA ASP A 474 22.01 -2.63 -1.32
C ASP A 474 23.35 -3.28 -1.72
N LYS A 475 23.34 -4.32 -2.56
CA LYS A 475 24.55 -5.01 -3.02
C LYS A 475 25.48 -4.09 -3.84
N ILE A 476 24.90 -3.19 -4.65
CA ILE A 476 25.68 -2.21 -5.41
C ILE A 476 25.99 -0.91 -4.62
N LYS A 477 25.49 -0.82 -3.36
CA LYS A 477 25.65 0.35 -2.47
C LYS A 477 25.05 1.65 -3.01
N HIS A 478 23.97 1.56 -3.76
CA HIS A 478 23.22 2.66 -4.36
C HIS A 478 21.78 2.69 -3.83
N HIS A 479 21.62 3.07 -2.57
CA HIS A 479 20.32 3.06 -1.89
C HIS A 479 19.28 4.04 -2.47
N GLU A 480 19.68 4.99 -3.31
CA GLU A 480 18.78 5.83 -4.08
C GLU A 480 17.90 5.04 -5.07
N TYR A 481 18.32 3.84 -5.47
CA TYR A 481 17.60 2.99 -6.42
C TYR A 481 16.68 1.93 -5.75
N ILE A 482 16.51 1.95 -4.43
CA ILE A 482 15.69 0.94 -3.70
C ILE A 482 14.24 0.82 -4.18
N ARG A 483 13.74 1.82 -4.90
CA ARG A 483 12.36 1.83 -5.44
C ARG A 483 12.29 1.53 -6.93
N SER A 484 13.35 1.77 -7.69
CA SER A 484 13.34 1.59 -9.14
C SER A 484 14.73 1.46 -9.71
N LEU A 485 14.94 0.42 -10.51
CA LEU A 485 16.19 0.19 -11.26
C LEU A 485 16.19 0.88 -12.63
N LYS A 486 15.12 1.59 -13.02
CA LYS A 486 15.02 2.24 -14.34
C LYS A 486 16.22 3.15 -14.68
N PRO A 487 16.78 3.93 -13.74
CA PRO A 487 17.95 4.74 -14.03
C PRO A 487 19.21 3.93 -14.39
N LEU A 488 19.27 2.65 -14.03
CA LEU A 488 20.40 1.76 -14.36
C LEU A 488 20.25 1.06 -15.70
N ILE A 489 19.06 1.14 -16.33
CA ILE A 489 18.77 0.51 -17.64
C ILE A 489 19.19 1.42 -18.79
N ALA A 490 19.23 2.74 -18.54
CA ALA A 490 19.49 3.77 -19.55
C ALA A 490 20.97 3.85 -19.95
#